data_0e393e8c754ea52843f6b75f7f583044
#
_entry.id   0e393e8c754ea52843f6b75f7f583044
#
_cell.length_a   1.000
_cell.length_b   1.000
_cell.length_c   1.000
_cell.angle_alpha   90.00
_cell.angle_beta   90.00
_cell.angle_gamma   90.00
#
_symmetry.space_group_name_H-M   'P 1'
#
loop_
_entity.id
_entity.type
_entity.pdbx_description
1 polymer ?
#
loop_
_entity_poly.entity_id
_entity_poly.type
_entity_poly.pdbx_seq_one_letter_code
_entity_poly.pdbx_strand_id
1 'polypeptide(L)'
;MNKSTLTIREYTEVDLTHLQDITVVYCRLSQDDGNTGDSNSIINQKKILSEEIVKKKLSNPIYFIDDGISGTTIQYRPAISKAIELVEKGKVKNFLVKDLSRLARNYLDAGKLTEITFPDNDVRFLAVSDNIDS
;
A
#
# COMPACT_ATOMS: atom_id res chain seq x y z
N MET A 1 20.02 -5.52 19.64
CA MET A 1 19.38 -4.91 19.18
C MET A 1 18.32 -5.44 18.56
N ASN A 2 17.43 -5.04 18.43
CA ASN A 2 16.38 -5.50 17.98
C ASN A 2 15.97 -4.97 16.78
N LYS A 3 16.66 -5.11 15.85
CA LYS A 3 16.41 -4.63 14.67
C LYS A 3 15.13 -4.99 14.17
N SER A 4 14.47 -5.84 14.74
CA SER A 4 13.19 -6.22 14.23
C SER A 4 12.10 -5.24 14.57
N THR A 5 12.41 -4.16 15.27
CA THR A 5 11.39 -3.27 15.72
C THR A 5 11.22 -2.10 14.79
N LEU A 6 10.85 -2.33 13.57
CA LEU A 6 10.58 -1.25 12.65
C LEU A 6 9.22 -0.65 12.98
N THR A 7 9.17 0.63 13.28
CA THR A 7 7.92 1.33 13.56
C THR A 7 7.51 2.10 12.32
N ILE A 8 6.34 1.77 11.79
CA ILE A 8 5.79 2.44 10.62
C ILE A 8 4.51 3.15 11.05
N ARG A 9 4.41 4.44 10.79
CA ARG A 9 3.23 5.21 11.17
C ARG A 9 2.18 5.14 10.08
N GLU A 10 0.93 5.44 10.45
CA GLU A 10 -0.15 5.52 9.48
C GLU A 10 -0.23 6.93 8.92
N TYR A 11 -0.76 7.05 7.71
CA TYR A 11 -0.79 8.33 7.00
C TYR A 11 -1.57 9.41 7.76
N THR A 12 -2.51 9.01 8.60
CA THR A 12 -3.29 9.95 9.38
C THR A 12 -2.52 10.55 10.54
N GLU A 13 -1.36 9.96 10.87
CA GLU A 13 -0.54 10.40 12.00
C GLU A 13 0.67 11.23 11.60
N VAL A 14 0.87 11.45 10.32
CA VAL A 14 2.09 12.06 9.81
C VAL A 14 1.79 13.28 8.96
N ASP A 15 2.61 14.30 9.06
CA ASP A 15 2.50 15.47 8.19
C ASP A 15 3.16 15.12 6.86
N LEU A 16 2.35 14.75 5.89
CA LEU A 16 2.84 14.30 4.60
C LEU A 16 3.33 15.42 3.71
N THR A 17 3.02 16.67 4.02
CA THR A 17 3.37 17.77 3.15
C THR A 17 4.87 18.01 3.09
N HIS A 18 5.60 17.61 4.10
CA HIS A 18 7.05 17.81 4.15
C HIS A 18 7.86 16.54 3.84
N LEU A 19 7.20 15.45 3.52
CA LEU A 19 7.91 14.22 3.22
C LEU A 19 8.17 14.05 1.74
N GLN A 20 9.31 13.44 1.41
CA GLN A 20 9.66 13.08 0.05
C GLN A 20 10.09 11.62 0.05
N ASP A 21 10.16 11.02 -1.10
CA ASP A 21 10.60 9.63 -1.27
C ASP A 21 9.82 8.68 -0.36
N ILE A 22 8.50 8.87 -0.32
CA ILE A 22 7.63 8.07 0.55
C ILE A 22 7.48 6.66 -0.02
N THR A 23 7.49 5.67 0.86
CA THR A 23 7.11 4.32 0.51
C THR A 23 5.69 4.11 1.04
N VAL A 24 4.73 4.01 0.12
CA VAL A 24 3.34 3.74 0.48
C VAL A 24 3.22 2.24 0.79
N VAL A 25 2.72 1.92 1.97
CA VAL A 25 2.51 0.53 2.38
C VAL A 25 1.01 0.35 2.48
N TYR A 26 0.41 -0.11 1.39
CA TYR A 26 -1.05 -0.14 1.30
C TYR A 26 -1.63 -1.47 1.73
N CYS A 27 -2.56 -1.43 2.67
CA CYS A 27 -3.27 -2.59 3.17
C CYS A 27 -4.76 -2.37 2.99
N ARG A 28 -5.47 -3.40 2.58
CA ARG A 28 -6.91 -3.31 2.41
C ARG A 28 -7.59 -4.59 2.89
N LEU A 29 -8.66 -4.43 3.65
CA LEU A 29 -9.47 -5.55 4.08
C LEU A 29 -10.92 -5.16 3.86
N SER A 30 -11.66 -5.94 3.07
CA SER A 30 -13.08 -5.71 2.88
C SER A 30 -13.85 -6.63 3.80
N GLN A 31 -15.16 -6.45 3.88
CA GLN A 31 -15.98 -7.35 4.66
C GLN A 31 -15.94 -8.76 4.12
N ASP A 32 -15.74 -8.90 2.82
CA ASP A 32 -15.69 -10.22 2.21
C ASP A 32 -14.43 -10.98 2.63
N ASP A 33 -13.37 -10.27 3.00
CA ASP A 33 -12.13 -10.88 3.41
C ASP A 33 -12.15 -11.27 4.88
N GLY A 34 -13.08 -10.76 5.63
CA GLY A 34 -13.07 -10.90 7.07
C GLY A 34 -13.23 -12.34 7.57
N ASN A 35 -13.78 -13.21 6.74
CA ASN A 35 -14.02 -14.57 7.13
C ASN A 35 -12.98 -15.55 6.58
N THR A 36 -11.93 -15.08 6.00
CA THR A 36 -10.96 -15.95 5.35
C THR A 36 -9.76 -16.29 6.23
N GLY A 37 -9.79 -15.88 7.48
CA GLY A 37 -8.72 -16.19 8.40
C GLY A 37 -7.59 -15.18 8.34
N ASP A 38 -6.48 -15.52 8.97
CA ASP A 38 -5.40 -14.55 9.17
C ASP A 38 -4.61 -14.19 7.91
N SER A 39 -4.68 -15.01 6.88
CA SER A 39 -3.82 -14.78 5.72
C SER A 39 -4.12 -13.49 4.99
N ASN A 40 -5.37 -12.98 5.12
CA ASN A 40 -5.74 -11.75 4.46
C ASN A 40 -5.95 -10.59 5.44
N SER A 41 -5.68 -10.81 6.72
CA SER A 41 -5.93 -9.78 7.73
C SER A 41 -4.99 -8.60 7.54
N ILE A 42 -5.36 -7.46 8.10
CA ILE A 42 -4.48 -6.29 8.10
C ILE A 42 -3.17 -6.61 8.82
N ILE A 43 -3.23 -7.34 9.93
CA ILE A 43 -2.04 -7.71 10.67
C ILE A 43 -1.09 -8.54 9.79
N ASN A 44 -1.64 -9.49 9.04
CA ASN A 44 -0.81 -10.32 8.17
C ASN A 44 -0.21 -9.49 7.04
N GLN A 45 -0.99 -8.60 6.43
CA GLN A 45 -0.47 -7.73 5.39
C GLN A 45 0.66 -6.84 5.93
N LYS A 46 0.49 -6.26 7.11
CA LYS A 46 1.53 -5.44 7.72
C LYS A 46 2.81 -6.25 7.94
N LYS A 47 2.68 -7.49 8.39
CA LYS A 47 3.85 -8.32 8.64
C LYS A 47 4.63 -8.58 7.35
N ILE A 48 3.92 -9.00 6.30
CA ILE A 48 4.54 -9.30 5.03
C ILE A 48 5.23 -8.07 4.46
N LEU A 49 4.54 -6.94 4.50
CA LEU A 49 5.06 -5.73 3.88
C LEU A 49 6.20 -5.11 4.68
N SER A 50 6.14 -5.16 6.02
CA SER A 50 7.22 -4.63 6.82
C SER A 50 8.51 -5.44 6.62
N GLU A 51 8.39 -6.74 6.43
CA GLU A 51 9.55 -7.58 6.14
C GLU A 51 10.19 -7.20 4.82
N GLU A 52 9.38 -6.89 3.83
CA GLU A 52 9.88 -6.49 2.52
C GLU A 52 10.59 -5.13 2.59
N ILE A 53 10.04 -4.21 3.37
CA ILE A 53 10.64 -2.89 3.57
C ILE A 53 12.02 -3.00 4.19
N VAL A 54 12.18 -3.84 5.20
CA VAL A 54 13.46 -4.04 5.85
C VAL A 54 14.44 -4.70 4.87
N LYS A 55 13.96 -5.72 4.16
CA LYS A 55 14.81 -6.46 3.23
C LYS A 55 15.33 -5.58 2.11
N LYS A 56 14.51 -4.69 1.58
CA LYS A 56 14.89 -3.84 0.47
C LYS A 56 15.30 -2.43 0.88
N LYS A 57 15.28 -2.15 2.17
CA LYS A 57 15.72 -0.86 2.73
C LYS A 57 14.98 0.31 2.09
N LEU A 58 13.66 0.23 2.07
CA LEU A 58 12.85 1.26 1.43
C LEU A 58 12.67 2.46 2.36
N SER A 59 12.60 3.65 1.76
CA SER A 59 12.61 4.90 2.52
C SER A 59 11.23 5.37 2.96
N ASN A 60 11.17 6.00 4.10
CA ASN A 60 9.96 6.67 4.61
C ASN A 60 8.68 5.86 4.47
N PRO A 61 8.63 4.64 5.04
CA PRO A 61 7.43 3.81 4.91
C PRO A 61 6.29 4.36 5.74
N ILE A 62 5.11 4.43 5.14
CA ILE A 62 3.90 4.94 5.78
C ILE A 62 2.75 3.99 5.44
N TYR A 63 1.98 3.57 6.43
CA TYR A 63 0.81 2.72 6.21
C TYR A 63 -0.36 3.55 5.70
N PHE A 64 -0.98 3.05 4.62
CA PHE A 64 -2.22 3.59 4.10
C PHE A 64 -3.21 2.42 4.14
N ILE A 65 -4.15 2.45 5.08
CA ILE A 65 -5.00 1.31 5.38
C ILE A 65 -6.47 1.62 5.14
N ASP A 66 -7.11 0.80 4.30
CA ASP A 66 -8.55 0.86 4.08
C ASP A 66 -9.16 -0.41 4.68
N ASP A 67 -9.57 -0.32 5.95
CA ASP A 67 -10.04 -1.46 6.70
C ASP A 67 -11.55 -1.35 6.89
N GLY A 68 -12.24 -2.48 6.74
CA GLY A 68 -13.67 -2.51 7.00
C GLY A 68 -14.54 -1.90 5.92
N ILE A 69 -14.01 -1.77 4.72
CA ILE A 69 -14.76 -1.16 3.63
C ILE A 69 -15.84 -2.13 3.17
N SER A 70 -17.09 -1.65 3.18
CA SER A 70 -18.23 -2.44 2.78
C SER A 70 -18.21 -2.69 1.27
N GLY A 71 -18.66 -3.86 0.87
CA GLY A 71 -18.80 -4.15 -0.54
C GLY A 71 -19.80 -3.27 -1.24
N THR A 72 -20.75 -2.70 -0.48
CA THR A 72 -21.76 -1.84 -1.07
C THR A 72 -21.28 -0.41 -1.28
N THR A 73 -20.18 -0.03 -0.61
CA THR A 73 -19.62 1.29 -0.80
C THR A 73 -18.25 1.13 -1.42
N ILE A 74 -18.25 0.49 -2.54
CA ILE A 74 -17.03 0.05 -3.15
C ILE A 74 -16.11 1.15 -3.59
N GLN A 75 -16.66 2.33 -3.81
CA GLN A 75 -15.86 3.41 -4.32
C GLN A 75 -15.16 4.22 -3.22
N TYR A 76 -15.54 4.01 -1.96
CA TYR A 76 -14.95 4.81 -0.91
C TYR A 76 -13.73 4.13 -0.34
N ARG A 77 -12.58 4.60 -0.68
CA ARG A 77 -11.31 4.07 -0.20
C ARG A 77 -10.37 5.25 0.05
N PRO A 78 -10.54 5.93 1.19
CA PRO A 78 -9.80 7.17 1.42
C PRO A 78 -8.28 7.01 1.47
N ALA A 79 -7.79 5.87 1.96
CA ALA A 79 -6.35 5.70 2.06
C ALA A 79 -5.71 5.56 0.68
N ILE A 80 -6.31 4.77 -0.23
CA ILE A 80 -5.74 4.64 -1.57
C ILE A 80 -5.87 5.96 -2.33
N SER A 81 -6.96 6.69 -2.11
CA SER A 81 -7.13 7.98 -2.77
C SER A 81 -6.04 8.96 -2.37
N LYS A 82 -5.72 9.00 -1.08
CA LYS A 82 -4.65 9.87 -0.59
C LYS A 82 -3.29 9.43 -1.14
N ALA A 83 -3.06 8.13 -1.18
CA ALA A 83 -1.80 7.61 -1.68
C ALA A 83 -1.59 7.98 -3.16
N ILE A 84 -2.64 7.85 -3.98
CA ILE A 84 -2.55 8.19 -5.39
C ILE A 84 -2.33 9.69 -5.57
N GLU A 85 -2.98 10.51 -4.75
CA GLU A 85 -2.75 11.94 -4.79
C GLU A 85 -1.27 12.26 -4.57
N LEU A 86 -0.64 11.58 -3.61
CA LEU A 86 0.78 11.81 -3.33
C LEU A 86 1.67 11.30 -4.47
N VAL A 87 1.28 10.21 -5.11
CA VAL A 87 1.99 9.71 -6.28
C VAL A 87 1.99 10.79 -7.37
N GLU A 88 0.83 11.37 -7.63
CA GLU A 88 0.71 12.37 -8.68
C GLU A 88 1.43 13.67 -8.35
N LYS A 89 1.67 13.92 -7.08
CA LYS A 89 2.45 15.08 -6.65
C LYS A 89 3.95 14.82 -6.66
N GLY A 90 4.37 13.62 -7.03
CA GLY A 90 5.78 13.30 -7.12
C GLY A 90 6.44 13.03 -5.77
N LYS A 91 5.67 12.71 -4.75
CA LYS A 91 6.21 12.48 -3.41
C LYS A 91 6.47 11.02 -3.08
N VAL A 92 6.04 10.10 -3.91
CA VAL A 92 6.12 8.67 -3.63
C VAL A 92 7.21 8.02 -4.48
N LYS A 93 8.07 7.24 -3.85
CA LYS A 93 9.12 6.52 -4.54
C LYS A 93 8.76 5.05 -4.71
N ASN A 94 8.10 4.46 -3.72
CA ASN A 94 7.74 3.05 -3.76
C ASN A 94 6.29 2.87 -3.33
N PHE A 95 5.62 1.89 -3.93
CA PHE A 95 4.22 1.59 -3.57
C PHE A 95 4.11 0.08 -3.40
N LEU A 96 3.81 -0.38 -2.18
CA LEU A 96 3.76 -1.78 -1.84
C LEU A 96 2.36 -2.24 -1.52
N VAL A 97 2.01 -3.42 -2.03
CA VAL A 97 0.78 -4.13 -1.63
C VAL A 97 1.14 -5.59 -1.41
N LYS A 98 0.32 -6.31 -0.68
CA LYS A 98 0.53 -7.75 -0.53
C LYS A 98 0.32 -8.43 -1.89
N ASP A 99 -0.77 -8.09 -2.59
CA ASP A 99 -1.04 -8.62 -3.91
C ASP A 99 -1.87 -7.61 -4.69
N LEU A 100 -2.01 -7.82 -5.99
CA LEU A 100 -2.71 -6.88 -6.86
C LEU A 100 -4.16 -6.65 -6.47
N SER A 101 -4.82 -7.64 -5.87
CA SER A 101 -6.22 -7.48 -5.49
C SER A 101 -6.42 -6.40 -4.44
N ARG A 102 -5.37 -6.05 -3.70
CA ARG A 102 -5.45 -4.97 -2.70
C ARG A 102 -5.43 -3.60 -3.37
N LEU A 103 -4.79 -3.51 -4.53
CA LEU A 103 -4.62 -2.24 -5.21
C LEU A 103 -5.93 -1.74 -5.80
N ALA A 104 -6.64 -2.58 -6.52
CA ALA A 104 -7.89 -2.20 -7.16
C ALA A 104 -8.80 -3.40 -7.29
N ARG A 105 -10.11 -3.14 -7.28
CA ARG A 105 -11.06 -4.23 -7.34
C ARG A 105 -11.14 -4.86 -8.72
N ASN A 106 -10.92 -4.09 -9.76
CA ASN A 106 -11.01 -4.65 -11.08
C ASN A 106 -9.69 -4.53 -11.81
N TYR A 107 -9.58 -5.35 -12.84
CA TYR A 107 -8.35 -5.47 -13.59
C TYR A 107 -7.96 -4.19 -14.33
N LEU A 108 -8.96 -3.46 -14.82
CA LEU A 108 -8.67 -2.25 -15.59
C LEU A 108 -8.08 -1.16 -14.70
N ASP A 109 -8.61 -0.99 -13.48
CA ASP A 109 -8.08 0.02 -12.57
C ASP A 109 -6.67 -0.33 -12.13
N ALA A 110 -6.42 -1.60 -11.85
CA ALA A 110 -5.08 -2.04 -11.47
C ALA A 110 -4.11 -1.83 -12.62
N GLY A 111 -4.51 -2.13 -13.84
CA GLY A 111 -3.69 -1.96 -15.02
C GLY A 111 -3.34 -0.50 -15.25
N LYS A 112 -4.31 0.40 -15.09
CA LYS A 112 -4.05 1.82 -15.26
C LYS A 112 -3.00 2.31 -14.27
N LEU A 113 -3.12 1.91 -13.00
CA LEU A 113 -2.17 2.34 -12.00
C LEU A 113 -0.77 1.79 -12.28
N THR A 114 -0.67 0.50 -12.59
CA THR A 114 0.64 -0.15 -12.72
C THR A 114 1.33 0.18 -14.03
N GLU A 115 0.57 0.45 -15.09
CA GLU A 115 1.16 0.68 -16.40
C GLU A 115 1.29 2.14 -16.79
N ILE A 116 0.52 3.01 -16.16
CA ILE A 116 0.51 4.42 -16.50
C ILE A 116 0.89 5.29 -15.31
N THR A 117 0.09 5.24 -14.25
CA THR A 117 0.25 6.18 -13.14
C THR A 117 1.59 6.03 -12.43
N PHE A 118 1.96 4.81 -12.09
CA PHE A 118 3.22 4.60 -11.38
C PHE A 118 4.44 4.89 -12.28
N PRO A 119 4.51 4.35 -13.51
CA PRO A 119 5.65 4.67 -14.35
C PRO A 119 5.78 6.15 -14.68
N ASP A 120 4.66 6.84 -14.91
CA ASP A 120 4.70 8.26 -15.24
C ASP A 120 5.22 9.10 -14.08
N ASN A 121 5.16 8.59 -12.88
CA ASN A 121 5.62 9.31 -11.69
C ASN A 121 6.86 8.66 -11.04
N ASP A 122 7.52 7.77 -11.80
CA ASP A 122 8.74 7.10 -11.36
C ASP A 122 8.57 6.34 -10.04
N VAL A 123 7.43 5.69 -9.87
CA VAL A 123 7.16 4.91 -8.67
C VAL A 123 7.47 3.45 -8.90
N ARG A 124 8.27 2.86 -8.01
CA ARG A 124 8.54 1.43 -8.03
C ARG A 124 7.36 0.73 -7.38
N PHE A 125 6.73 -0.20 -8.08
CA PHE A 125 5.57 -0.91 -7.56
C PHE A 125 5.93 -2.33 -7.20
N LEU A 126 5.54 -2.75 -5.98
CA LEU A 126 5.81 -4.10 -5.51
C LEU A 126 4.51 -4.75 -5.04
N ALA A 127 4.17 -5.89 -5.63
CA ALA A 127 3.09 -6.74 -5.13
C ALA A 127 3.76 -8.02 -4.65
N VAL A 128 3.98 -8.11 -3.37
CA VAL A 128 4.92 -9.07 -2.79
C VAL A 128 4.52 -10.52 -3.03
N SER A 129 3.26 -10.86 -2.79
CA SER A 129 2.80 -12.25 -2.97
C SER A 129 2.68 -12.64 -4.43
N ASP A 130 2.65 -11.67 -5.34
CA ASP A 130 2.59 -11.93 -6.77
C ASP A 130 3.98 -11.88 -7.41
N ASN A 131 5.02 -11.66 -6.61
CA ASN A 131 6.39 -11.53 -7.10
C ASN A 131 6.57 -10.44 -8.15
N ILE A 132 5.85 -9.34 -7.99
CA ILE A 132 5.96 -8.20 -8.89
C ILE A 132 6.84 -7.14 -8.25
N ASP A 133 7.83 -6.66 -9.00
CA ASP A 133 8.72 -5.57 -8.57
C ASP A 133 9.13 -4.86 -9.85
N SER A 134 8.49 -3.75 -10.13
CA SER A 134 8.70 -3.02 -11.39
C SER A 134 10.00 -2.21 -11.45
#